data_7dbe280e6b3483dcd9f9de266375d8a0
#
_entry.id   7dbe280e6b3483dcd9f9de266375d8a0
#
_cell.length_a   1.000
_cell.length_b   1.000
_cell.length_c   1.000
_cell.angle_alpha   90.00
_cell.angle_beta   90.00
_cell.angle_gamma   90.00
#
_symmetry.space_group_name_H-M   'P 1'
#
loop_
_entity.id
_entity.type
_entity.pdbx_description
1 polymer ?
#
loop_
_entity_poly.entity_id
_entity_poly.type
_entity_poly.pdbx_seq_one_letter_code
_entity_poly.pdbx_strand_id
1 'polypeptide(L)'
;MTTLANYEVQVADLLHDPSNLVWTTTQLDRYINEARRQLAMDTGCLRQLQTAYFTQGVEAYTFGQVTGAAITAGGSGYVTPTVSFSGGGGTGVAATLGVASGAVTSITFTNLGSGYTSAPTATVNPVGGGSGATVSVGMIQINTYDVLDVHIIYGTLRYATRWYPWSIFSRYFRGNTTVQQRPVAWATYGLQQIYMGALPDQTYQADVDTVILPTDISGSTVDPIPPVVQDPIKFYAAYLAKNNAQQYGEAGSFAAQYKKRLLEVAQPYTRRMGNVLWGNG
;
A
#
# COMPACT_ATOMS: atom_id res chain seq x y z
N MET A 1 -0.27 14.21 18.98
CA MET A 1 -0.72 13.27 17.95
C MET A 1 -2.22 13.09 18.15
N THR A 2 -2.98 13.16 17.09
CA THR A 2 -4.45 13.11 17.16
C THR A 2 -4.92 11.66 17.23
N THR A 3 -5.86 11.37 18.12
CA THR A 3 -6.50 10.06 18.27
C THR A 3 -7.94 10.14 17.81
N LEU A 4 -8.63 8.99 17.68
CA LEU A 4 -10.05 8.95 17.33
C LEU A 4 -10.86 9.80 18.33
N ALA A 5 -10.64 9.63 19.64
CA ALA A 5 -11.33 10.40 20.67
C ALA A 5 -11.17 11.93 20.52
N ASN A 6 -10.01 12.39 20.05
CA ASN A 6 -9.81 13.80 19.78
C ASN A 6 -10.63 14.31 18.59
N TYR A 7 -10.81 13.48 17.56
CA TYR A 7 -11.70 13.80 16.42
C TYR A 7 -13.16 13.78 16.83
N GLU A 8 -13.58 12.80 17.66
CA GLU A 8 -14.96 12.72 18.18
C GLU A 8 -15.37 14.01 18.88
N VAL A 9 -14.53 14.52 19.80
CA VAL A 9 -14.79 15.79 20.48
C VAL A 9 -14.90 16.95 19.48
N GLN A 10 -13.95 17.06 18.53
CA GLN A 10 -13.97 18.15 17.55
C GLN A 10 -15.22 18.09 16.62
N VAL A 11 -15.66 16.89 16.24
CA VAL A 11 -16.85 16.72 15.39
C VAL A 11 -18.12 16.97 16.18
N ALA A 12 -18.21 16.48 17.43
CA ALA A 12 -19.34 16.71 18.33
C ALA A 12 -19.54 18.20 18.60
N ASP A 13 -18.44 18.95 18.82
CA ASP A 13 -18.48 20.42 18.97
C ASP A 13 -19.02 21.12 17.71
N LEU A 14 -18.59 20.71 16.52
CA LEU A 14 -19.08 21.25 15.24
C LEU A 14 -20.56 20.94 15.01
N LEU A 15 -21.03 19.80 15.49
CA LEU A 15 -22.42 19.36 15.36
C LEU A 15 -23.33 19.93 16.46
N HIS A 16 -22.75 20.66 17.44
CA HIS A 16 -23.45 21.13 18.65
C HIS A 16 -24.10 20.01 19.47
N ASP A 17 -23.46 18.84 19.49
CA ASP A 17 -23.89 17.65 20.25
C ASP A 17 -22.78 17.07 21.14
N PRO A 18 -22.24 17.83 22.11
CA PRO A 18 -21.10 17.40 22.92
C PRO A 18 -21.41 16.20 23.82
N SER A 19 -22.68 15.86 24.00
CA SER A 19 -23.12 14.71 24.80
C SER A 19 -23.47 13.47 23.94
N ASN A 20 -23.26 13.53 22.62
CA ASN A 20 -23.57 12.47 21.67
C ASN A 20 -25.00 11.91 21.77
N LEU A 21 -25.97 12.82 21.97
CA LEU A 21 -27.38 12.46 22.10
C LEU A 21 -28.06 12.23 20.76
N VAL A 22 -27.61 12.92 19.72
CA VAL A 22 -28.14 12.82 18.34
C VAL A 22 -27.28 11.85 17.51
N TRP A 23 -25.95 11.99 17.60
CA TRP A 23 -25.00 11.11 16.90
C TRP A 23 -24.23 10.27 17.92
N THR A 24 -24.43 8.96 17.89
CA THR A 24 -23.70 8.05 18.75
C THR A 24 -22.19 8.04 18.40
N THR A 25 -21.34 7.72 19.38
CA THR A 25 -19.87 7.58 19.17
C THR A 25 -19.58 6.61 18.00
N THR A 26 -20.27 5.48 17.92
CA THR A 26 -20.11 4.52 16.81
C THR A 26 -20.43 5.13 15.44
N GLN A 27 -21.38 6.05 15.36
CA GLN A 27 -21.67 6.76 14.10
C GLN A 27 -20.57 7.78 13.78
N LEU A 28 -20.10 8.52 14.78
CA LEU A 28 -19.00 9.47 14.61
C LEU A 28 -17.72 8.76 14.19
N ASP A 29 -17.38 7.63 14.81
CA ASP A 29 -16.21 6.80 14.44
C ASP A 29 -16.22 6.42 12.96
N ARG A 30 -17.38 5.98 12.48
CA ARG A 30 -17.53 5.63 11.07
C ARG A 30 -17.34 6.84 10.16
N TYR A 31 -17.95 7.98 10.48
CA TYR A 31 -17.79 9.20 9.68
C TYR A 31 -16.38 9.74 9.70
N ILE A 32 -15.70 9.67 10.85
CA ILE A 32 -14.31 10.10 10.99
C ILE A 32 -13.38 9.20 10.16
N ASN A 33 -13.54 7.87 10.24
CA ASN A 33 -12.73 6.94 9.47
C ASN A 33 -12.97 7.09 7.96
N GLU A 34 -14.20 7.37 7.53
CA GLU A 34 -14.51 7.68 6.13
C GLU A 34 -13.90 9.02 5.69
N ALA A 35 -13.98 10.04 6.53
CA ALA A 35 -13.34 11.34 6.27
C ALA A 35 -11.82 11.23 6.13
N ARG A 36 -11.18 10.39 6.93
CA ARG A 36 -9.74 10.10 6.83
C ARG A 36 -9.37 9.44 5.51
N ARG A 37 -10.16 8.45 5.08
CA ARG A 37 -9.98 7.80 3.77
C ARG A 37 -10.17 8.79 2.62
N GLN A 38 -11.20 9.62 2.70
CA GLN A 38 -11.45 10.65 1.67
C GLN A 38 -10.29 11.65 1.58
N LEU A 39 -9.80 12.15 2.73
CA LEU A 39 -8.66 13.04 2.75
C LEU A 39 -7.41 12.41 2.13
N ALA A 40 -7.14 11.14 2.45
CA ALA A 40 -5.99 10.42 1.89
C ALA A 40 -6.10 10.25 0.36
N MET A 41 -7.30 9.99 -0.17
CA MET A 41 -7.56 9.94 -1.62
C MET A 41 -7.36 11.31 -2.28
N ASP A 42 -7.88 12.37 -1.66
CA ASP A 42 -7.85 13.72 -2.25
C ASP A 42 -6.45 14.35 -2.23
N THR A 43 -5.62 13.98 -1.25
CA THR A 43 -4.30 14.61 -1.05
C THR A 43 -3.11 13.71 -1.39
N GLY A 44 -3.30 12.39 -1.39
CA GLY A 44 -2.18 11.44 -1.48
C GLY A 44 -1.17 11.57 -0.33
N CYS A 45 -1.61 12.03 0.85
CA CYS A 45 -0.72 12.38 1.98
C CYS A 45 -0.03 11.17 2.63
N LEU A 46 -0.58 9.97 2.45
CA LEU A 46 0.00 8.74 2.95
C LEU A 46 0.78 8.04 1.84
N ARG A 47 2.03 8.45 1.66
CA ARG A 47 2.97 7.80 0.73
C ARG A 47 3.82 6.78 1.45
N GLN A 48 4.01 5.64 0.80
CA GLN A 48 4.86 4.57 1.31
C GLN A 48 5.68 3.95 0.19
N LEU A 49 6.97 3.81 0.45
CA LEU A 49 7.87 3.03 -0.40
C LEU A 49 7.77 1.56 0.03
N GLN A 50 7.23 0.72 -0.85
CA GLN A 50 7.04 -0.71 -0.62
C GLN A 50 8.09 -1.51 -1.37
N THR A 51 8.62 -2.56 -0.73
CA THR A 51 9.51 -3.51 -1.40
C THR A 51 8.69 -4.62 -2.03
N ALA A 52 8.84 -4.80 -3.34
CA ALA A 52 8.30 -5.92 -4.09
C ALA A 52 9.42 -6.77 -4.68
N TYR A 53 9.13 -8.03 -4.99
CA TYR A 53 10.00 -8.87 -5.81
C TYR A 53 9.22 -9.30 -7.04
N PHE A 54 9.67 -8.85 -8.21
CA PHE A 54 9.08 -9.25 -9.48
C PHE A 54 9.75 -10.54 -9.94
N THR A 55 9.01 -11.64 -9.83
CA THR A 55 9.49 -13.00 -10.04
C THR A 55 9.69 -13.29 -11.52
N GLN A 56 10.71 -14.06 -11.86
CA GLN A 56 10.99 -14.51 -13.22
C GLN A 56 9.75 -15.11 -13.88
N GLY A 57 9.46 -14.67 -15.09
CA GLY A 57 8.36 -15.20 -15.90
C GLY A 57 6.95 -14.78 -15.43
N VAL A 58 6.83 -13.92 -14.41
CA VAL A 58 5.55 -13.42 -13.91
C VAL A 58 5.32 -11.99 -14.39
N GLU A 59 4.20 -11.75 -15.03
CA GLU A 59 3.83 -10.45 -15.61
C GLU A 59 2.97 -9.62 -14.66
N ALA A 60 2.04 -10.29 -13.96
CA ALA A 60 0.99 -9.64 -13.17
C ALA A 60 1.12 -9.91 -11.68
N TYR A 61 0.91 -8.87 -10.89
CA TYR A 61 0.98 -8.92 -9.43
C TYR A 61 -0.26 -8.27 -8.83
N THR A 62 -0.92 -8.99 -7.92
CA THR A 62 -2.13 -8.53 -7.25
C THR A 62 -1.79 -7.90 -5.90
N PHE A 63 -2.38 -6.76 -5.59
CA PHE A 63 -2.19 -6.11 -4.30
C PHE A 63 -2.74 -6.96 -3.14
N GLY A 64 -2.06 -6.93 -2.02
CA GLY A 64 -2.40 -7.76 -0.87
C GLY A 64 -1.93 -9.22 -0.98
N GLN A 65 -1.18 -9.55 -2.02
CA GLN A 65 -0.47 -10.84 -2.15
C GLN A 65 1.04 -10.62 -2.02
N VAL A 66 1.75 -11.66 -1.62
CA VAL A 66 3.21 -11.70 -1.72
C VAL A 66 3.59 -11.67 -3.21
N THR A 67 4.49 -10.80 -3.61
CA THR A 67 4.97 -10.69 -4.99
C THR A 67 6.16 -11.59 -5.26
N GLY A 68 6.90 -11.95 -4.21
CA GLY A 68 8.08 -12.79 -4.26
C GLY A 68 8.91 -12.66 -2.98
N ALA A 69 10.09 -13.27 -2.98
CA ALA A 69 11.04 -13.14 -1.90
C ALA A 69 12.48 -13.30 -2.39
N ALA A 70 13.43 -12.80 -1.61
CA ALA A 70 14.84 -13.03 -1.79
C ALA A 70 15.45 -13.70 -0.55
N ILE A 71 16.37 -14.64 -0.78
CA ILE A 71 17.21 -15.20 0.29
C ILE A 71 18.35 -14.22 0.53
N THR A 72 18.35 -13.58 1.69
CA THR A 72 19.38 -12.59 2.07
C THR A 72 20.60 -13.23 2.71
N ALA A 73 20.41 -14.40 3.34
CA ALA A 73 21.48 -15.27 3.78
C ALA A 73 21.02 -16.73 3.66
N GLY A 74 21.85 -17.59 3.07
CA GLY A 74 21.54 -19.02 2.88
C GLY A 74 21.74 -19.86 4.14
N GLY A 75 22.50 -19.37 5.11
CA GLY A 75 22.87 -20.14 6.31
C GLY A 75 23.74 -21.36 5.97
N SER A 76 23.77 -22.31 6.90
CA SER A 76 24.54 -23.56 6.71
C SER A 76 23.93 -24.70 7.52
N GLY A 77 24.25 -25.94 7.11
CA GLY A 77 23.85 -27.16 7.82
C GLY A 77 22.38 -27.58 7.65
N TYR A 78 21.65 -26.97 6.72
CA TYR A 78 20.28 -27.34 6.41
C TYR A 78 20.19 -28.65 5.62
N VAL A 79 19.24 -29.51 6.00
CA VAL A 79 18.93 -30.75 5.30
C VAL A 79 17.57 -30.63 4.58
N THR A 80 16.50 -30.44 5.35
CA THR A 80 15.13 -30.31 4.83
C THR A 80 14.40 -29.14 5.55
N PRO A 81 14.87 -27.88 5.39
CA PRO A 81 14.21 -26.78 6.07
C PRO A 81 12.79 -26.56 5.55
N THR A 82 11.92 -26.07 6.43
CA THR A 82 10.61 -25.54 6.08
C THR A 82 10.58 -24.04 6.31
N VAL A 83 9.62 -23.35 5.70
CA VAL A 83 9.38 -21.92 5.95
C VAL A 83 7.98 -21.72 6.50
N SER A 84 7.88 -20.88 7.52
CA SER A 84 6.61 -20.41 8.08
C SER A 84 6.52 -18.89 7.92
N PHE A 85 5.30 -18.40 7.76
CA PHE A 85 5.02 -16.97 7.60
C PHE A 85 4.11 -16.51 8.74
N SER A 86 4.40 -15.31 9.28
CA SER A 86 3.62 -14.73 10.36
C SER A 86 3.48 -13.21 10.20
N GLY A 87 2.40 -12.64 10.76
CA GLY A 87 2.13 -11.20 10.70
C GLY A 87 1.57 -10.76 9.35
N GLY A 88 1.64 -9.46 9.09
CA GLY A 88 1.20 -8.84 7.85
C GLY A 88 -0.31 -8.66 7.66
N GLY A 89 -1.15 -9.20 8.55
CA GLY A 89 -2.61 -9.07 8.53
C GLY A 89 -3.34 -9.93 7.50
N GLY A 90 -2.62 -10.56 6.56
CA GLY A 90 -3.16 -11.49 5.56
C GLY A 90 -3.06 -12.95 5.98
N THR A 91 -3.48 -13.84 5.06
CA THR A 91 -3.49 -15.30 5.30
C THR A 91 -3.11 -16.09 4.05
N GLY A 92 -2.75 -17.35 4.24
CA GLY A 92 -2.68 -18.35 3.17
C GLY A 92 -1.35 -18.38 2.39
N VAL A 93 -0.35 -17.56 2.71
CA VAL A 93 0.96 -17.66 2.05
C VAL A 93 1.65 -18.96 2.41
N ALA A 94 2.18 -19.65 1.39
CA ALA A 94 2.93 -20.90 1.56
C ALA A 94 4.05 -21.00 0.52
N ALA A 95 5.18 -21.57 0.93
CA ALA A 95 6.33 -21.75 0.06
C ALA A 95 7.14 -22.98 0.47
N THR A 96 7.99 -23.44 -0.46
CA THR A 96 9.00 -24.47 -0.24
C THR A 96 10.40 -23.89 -0.42
N LEU A 97 11.37 -24.49 0.26
CA LEU A 97 12.77 -24.08 0.20
C LEU A 97 13.61 -25.12 -0.54
N GLY A 98 14.50 -24.65 -1.41
CA GLY A 98 15.54 -25.48 -2.00
C GLY A 98 16.87 -25.33 -1.25
N VAL A 99 17.60 -26.42 -1.12
CA VAL A 99 18.90 -26.48 -0.42
C VAL A 99 19.97 -27.04 -1.33
N ALA A 100 21.10 -26.39 -1.34
CA ALA A 100 22.32 -26.89 -1.99
C ALA A 100 23.50 -26.74 -1.04
N SER A 101 24.30 -27.81 -0.87
CA SER A 101 25.47 -27.85 0.02
C SER A 101 25.19 -27.36 1.46
N GLY A 102 23.99 -27.66 1.96
CA GLY A 102 23.57 -27.29 3.32
C GLY A 102 23.14 -25.83 3.47
N ALA A 103 23.09 -25.04 2.41
CA ALA A 103 22.57 -23.67 2.43
C ALA A 103 21.22 -23.59 1.69
N VAL A 104 20.33 -22.74 2.17
CA VAL A 104 19.08 -22.41 1.45
C VAL A 104 19.42 -21.56 0.25
N THR A 105 19.03 -22.00 -0.94
CA THR A 105 19.41 -21.35 -2.22
C THR A 105 18.21 -20.85 -3.03
N SER A 106 17.02 -21.38 -2.76
CA SER A 106 15.79 -20.95 -3.46
C SER A 106 14.58 -21.01 -2.57
N ILE A 107 13.59 -20.18 -2.90
CA ILE A 107 12.24 -20.19 -2.33
C ILE A 107 11.24 -20.23 -3.46
N THR A 108 10.28 -21.13 -3.40
CA THR A 108 9.22 -21.27 -4.40
C THR A 108 7.87 -21.18 -3.71
N PHE A 109 7.10 -20.17 -4.06
CA PHE A 109 5.76 -19.99 -3.50
C PHE A 109 4.78 -20.99 -4.13
N THR A 110 4.06 -21.70 -3.30
CA THR A 110 2.93 -22.57 -3.68
C THR A 110 1.60 -21.85 -3.54
N ASN A 111 1.55 -20.81 -2.68
CA ASN A 111 0.43 -19.91 -2.54
C ASN A 111 0.96 -18.53 -2.14
N LEU A 112 0.50 -17.47 -2.83
CA LEU A 112 0.91 -16.09 -2.56
C LEU A 112 0.11 -15.43 -1.43
N GLY A 113 -0.91 -16.12 -0.90
CA GLY A 113 -1.81 -15.60 0.13
C GLY A 113 -2.67 -14.44 -0.35
N SER A 114 -3.34 -13.77 0.58
CA SER A 114 -4.18 -12.61 0.30
C SER A 114 -4.44 -11.76 1.54
N GLY A 115 -4.89 -10.52 1.33
CA GLY A 115 -5.33 -9.62 2.40
C GLY A 115 -4.19 -8.95 3.19
N TYR A 116 -2.94 -9.04 2.73
CA TYR A 116 -1.81 -8.48 3.44
C TYR A 116 -1.80 -6.94 3.38
N THR A 117 -1.67 -6.32 4.55
CA THR A 117 -1.48 -4.87 4.74
C THR A 117 -0.03 -4.50 5.07
N SER A 118 0.82 -5.50 5.35
CA SER A 118 2.27 -5.37 5.46
C SER A 118 2.92 -6.71 5.12
N ALA A 119 4.23 -6.69 4.80
CA ALA A 119 4.95 -7.91 4.45
C ALA A 119 4.96 -8.90 5.63
N PRO A 120 4.57 -10.17 5.39
CA PRO A 120 4.70 -11.20 6.42
C PRO A 120 6.18 -11.49 6.69
N THR A 121 6.50 -11.83 7.94
CA THR A 121 7.83 -12.29 8.33
C THR A 121 7.98 -13.76 7.98
N ALA A 122 8.99 -14.09 7.16
CA ALA A 122 9.36 -15.47 6.86
C ALA A 122 10.38 -16.00 7.89
N THR A 123 10.09 -17.15 8.49
CA THR A 123 10.99 -17.83 9.40
C THR A 123 11.38 -19.18 8.81
N VAL A 124 12.68 -19.39 8.64
CA VAL A 124 13.22 -20.68 8.19
C VAL A 124 13.36 -21.60 9.38
N ASN A 125 12.63 -22.70 9.36
CA ASN A 125 12.62 -23.69 10.43
C ASN A 125 13.55 -24.86 10.03
N PRO A 126 14.63 -25.09 10.79
CA PRO A 126 15.54 -26.19 10.50
C PRO A 126 14.89 -27.52 10.88
N VAL A 127 14.85 -28.45 9.92
CA VAL A 127 14.53 -29.86 10.16
C VAL A 127 15.80 -30.66 9.89
N GLY A 128 16.29 -31.34 10.89
CA GLY A 128 17.54 -32.10 10.81
C GLY A 128 18.81 -31.25 10.97
N GLY A 129 18.70 -30.01 11.44
CA GLY A 129 19.82 -29.09 11.68
C GLY A 129 19.87 -27.91 10.72
N GLY A 130 20.81 -26.99 10.98
CA GLY A 130 21.02 -25.78 10.19
C GLY A 130 20.66 -24.49 10.92
N SER A 131 21.30 -23.38 10.53
CA SER A 131 21.04 -22.06 11.09
C SER A 131 21.48 -20.93 10.15
N GLY A 132 21.03 -19.70 10.46
CA GLY A 132 21.51 -18.48 9.81
C GLY A 132 20.86 -18.15 8.46
N ALA A 133 19.89 -18.92 7.96
CA ALA A 133 19.14 -18.53 6.77
C ALA A 133 18.15 -17.41 7.07
N THR A 134 18.11 -16.40 6.21
CA THR A 134 17.17 -15.28 6.29
C THR A 134 16.52 -15.03 4.92
N VAL A 135 15.23 -14.69 4.94
CA VAL A 135 14.42 -14.45 3.75
C VAL A 135 13.73 -13.09 3.89
N SER A 136 13.86 -12.27 2.87
CA SER A 136 13.12 -11.02 2.73
C SER A 136 11.92 -11.25 1.81
N VAL A 137 10.72 -10.90 2.28
CA VAL A 137 9.47 -11.05 1.54
C VAL A 137 9.03 -9.69 1.02
N GLY A 138 8.66 -9.65 -0.26
CA GLY A 138 8.12 -8.45 -0.90
C GLY A 138 6.65 -8.58 -1.22
N MET A 139 5.97 -7.43 -1.22
CA MET A 139 4.55 -7.35 -1.56
C MET A 139 4.16 -5.92 -1.94
N ILE A 140 2.97 -5.78 -2.51
CA ILE A 140 2.25 -4.50 -2.62
C ILE A 140 0.99 -4.64 -1.76
N GLN A 141 0.79 -3.71 -0.82
CA GLN A 141 -0.25 -3.78 0.20
C GLN A 141 -1.66 -3.70 -0.42
N ILE A 142 -2.63 -4.39 0.20
CA ILE A 142 -4.02 -4.40 -0.29
C ILE A 142 -4.69 -3.01 -0.23
N ASN A 143 -4.28 -2.18 0.71
CA ASN A 143 -4.78 -0.82 0.88
C ASN A 143 -4.05 0.22 -0.01
N THR A 144 -3.25 -0.22 -0.97
CA THR A 144 -2.66 0.65 -1.99
C THR A 144 -3.77 1.23 -2.87
N TYR A 145 -3.85 2.55 -2.90
CA TYR A 145 -4.80 3.32 -3.69
C TYR A 145 -4.26 3.64 -5.08
N ASP A 146 -2.98 4.03 -5.13
CA ASP A 146 -2.30 4.38 -6.38
C ASP A 146 -0.83 4.00 -6.32
N VAL A 147 -0.25 3.71 -7.50
CA VAL A 147 1.18 3.47 -7.68
C VAL A 147 1.74 4.66 -8.46
N LEU A 148 2.68 5.37 -7.85
CA LEU A 148 3.25 6.59 -8.42
C LEU A 148 4.48 6.32 -9.25
N ASP A 149 5.34 5.39 -8.79
CA ASP A 149 6.58 5.05 -9.47
C ASP A 149 7.07 3.65 -9.10
N VAL A 150 7.85 3.05 -10.00
CA VAL A 150 8.45 1.71 -9.80
C VAL A 150 9.90 1.76 -10.23
N HIS A 151 10.80 1.43 -9.31
CA HIS A 151 12.23 1.32 -9.57
C HIS A 151 12.70 -0.12 -9.38
N ILE A 152 13.30 -0.68 -10.43
CA ILE A 152 13.94 -2.00 -10.35
C ILE A 152 15.34 -1.86 -9.77
N ILE A 153 15.65 -2.67 -8.77
CA ILE A 153 16.98 -2.76 -8.18
C ILE A 153 17.74 -3.91 -8.86
N TYR A 154 18.87 -3.58 -9.47
CA TYR A 154 19.76 -4.55 -10.09
C TYR A 154 21.20 -4.27 -9.65
N GLY A 155 21.76 -5.18 -8.88
CA GLY A 155 23.02 -4.96 -8.19
C GLY A 155 22.92 -3.79 -7.20
N THR A 156 23.73 -2.76 -7.40
CA THR A 156 23.73 -1.53 -6.59
C THR A 156 22.97 -0.36 -7.23
N LEU A 157 22.41 -0.58 -8.42
CA LEU A 157 21.75 0.47 -9.20
C LEU A 157 20.22 0.36 -9.13
N ARG A 158 19.57 1.52 -9.11
CA ARG A 158 18.13 1.66 -9.26
C ARG A 158 17.82 2.14 -10.67
N TYR A 159 16.95 1.41 -11.34
CA TYR A 159 16.49 1.72 -12.70
C TYR A 159 15.02 2.12 -12.65
N ALA A 160 14.73 3.37 -12.99
CA ALA A 160 13.36 3.82 -13.14
C ALA A 160 12.70 3.06 -14.30
N THR A 161 11.48 2.63 -14.08
CA THR A 161 10.64 2.05 -15.12
C THR A 161 9.60 3.07 -15.55
N ARG A 162 9.03 2.92 -16.75
CA ARG A 162 8.11 3.90 -17.29
C ARG A 162 6.67 3.42 -17.16
N TRP A 163 5.80 4.26 -16.61
CA TRP A 163 4.37 4.01 -16.62
C TRP A 163 3.75 4.20 -18.00
N TYR A 164 2.83 3.31 -18.35
CA TYR A 164 2.00 3.42 -19.55
C TYR A 164 0.54 3.17 -19.22
N PRO A 165 -0.42 3.88 -19.88
CA PRO A 165 -1.83 3.50 -19.83
C PRO A 165 -2.02 2.06 -20.30
N TRP A 166 -2.95 1.33 -19.69
CA TRP A 166 -3.18 -0.09 -20.00
C TRP A 166 -3.36 -0.38 -21.48
N SER A 167 -4.08 0.46 -22.21
CA SER A 167 -4.34 0.30 -23.65
C SER A 167 -3.05 0.31 -24.47
N ILE A 168 -2.08 1.14 -24.09
CA ILE A 168 -0.76 1.21 -24.73
C ILE A 168 0.10 0.04 -24.27
N PHE A 169 0.15 -0.20 -22.94
CA PHE A 169 0.95 -1.26 -22.36
C PHE A 169 0.59 -2.64 -22.93
N SER A 170 -0.70 -2.99 -22.98
CA SER A 170 -1.17 -4.29 -23.49
C SER A 170 -0.79 -4.51 -24.94
N ARG A 171 -0.78 -3.45 -25.74
CA ARG A 171 -0.43 -3.54 -27.17
C ARG A 171 1.06 -3.76 -27.42
N TYR A 172 1.93 -3.10 -26.66
CA TYR A 172 3.37 -3.09 -26.92
C TYR A 172 4.16 -4.11 -26.09
N PHE A 173 3.74 -4.41 -24.88
CA PHE A 173 4.50 -5.26 -23.95
C PHE A 173 3.94 -6.66 -23.78
N ARG A 174 2.64 -6.87 -24.03
CA ARG A 174 2.01 -8.19 -23.89
C ARG A 174 1.95 -9.00 -25.18
N GLY A 175 2.37 -8.43 -26.30
CA GLY A 175 2.35 -9.12 -27.61
C GLY A 175 3.36 -10.27 -27.74
N ASN A 176 4.38 -10.30 -26.90
CA ASN A 176 5.40 -11.35 -26.91
C ASN A 176 5.67 -11.84 -25.48
N THR A 177 5.12 -13.02 -25.16
CA THR A 177 5.24 -13.66 -23.84
C THR A 177 6.48 -14.54 -23.69
N THR A 178 7.29 -14.68 -24.74
CA THR A 178 8.48 -15.55 -24.74
C THR A 178 9.78 -14.78 -24.49
N VAL A 179 9.80 -13.46 -24.75
CA VAL A 179 10.98 -12.64 -24.52
C VAL A 179 11.00 -12.17 -23.07
N GLN A 180 11.96 -12.69 -22.33
CA GLN A 180 12.22 -12.28 -20.95
C GLN A 180 13.43 -11.33 -20.93
N GLN A 181 13.30 -10.23 -20.18
CA GLN A 181 14.38 -9.27 -19.95
C GLN A 181 14.07 -8.43 -18.70
N ARG A 182 15.01 -7.58 -18.28
CA ARG A 182 14.74 -6.64 -17.19
C ARG A 182 13.52 -5.77 -17.52
N PRO A 183 12.54 -5.68 -16.62
CA PRO A 183 11.38 -4.80 -16.81
C PRO A 183 11.78 -3.34 -17.02
N VAL A 184 11.18 -2.68 -17.99
CA VAL A 184 11.43 -1.27 -18.33
C VAL A 184 10.16 -0.42 -18.28
N ALA A 185 9.01 -1.08 -18.20
CA ALA A 185 7.72 -0.45 -18.20
C ALA A 185 6.78 -1.11 -17.19
N TRP A 186 5.75 -0.40 -16.78
CA TRP A 186 4.68 -0.93 -15.95
C TRP A 186 3.35 -0.27 -16.28
N ALA A 187 2.28 -0.94 -15.91
CA ALA A 187 0.92 -0.43 -15.98
C ALA A 187 0.07 -0.97 -14.83
N THR A 188 -0.92 -0.21 -14.41
CA THR A 188 -1.96 -0.70 -13.51
C THR A 188 -3.14 -1.24 -14.32
N TYR A 189 -3.76 -2.32 -13.83
CA TYR A 189 -5.00 -2.87 -14.38
C TYR A 189 -6.05 -2.98 -13.29
N GLY A 190 -7.15 -2.26 -13.48
CA GLY A 190 -8.10 -2.05 -12.39
C GLY A 190 -7.46 -1.28 -11.23
N LEU A 191 -7.93 -1.54 -10.02
CA LEU A 191 -7.44 -0.87 -8.80
C LEU A 191 -6.49 -1.74 -7.96
N GLN A 192 -6.25 -2.99 -8.36
CA GLN A 192 -5.56 -3.96 -7.49
C GLN A 192 -4.51 -4.80 -8.20
N GLN A 193 -4.12 -4.44 -9.42
CA GLN A 193 -3.10 -5.18 -10.15
C GLN A 193 -2.09 -4.25 -10.80
N ILE A 194 -0.83 -4.68 -10.79
CA ILE A 194 0.25 -4.07 -11.55
C ILE A 194 0.84 -5.11 -12.50
N TYR A 195 1.15 -4.67 -13.71
CA TYR A 195 1.78 -5.45 -14.75
C TYR A 195 3.16 -4.90 -15.08
N MET A 196 4.12 -5.79 -15.21
CA MET A 196 5.50 -5.45 -15.56
C MET A 196 5.79 -5.80 -17.03
N GLY A 197 6.36 -4.87 -17.74
CA GLY A 197 6.82 -5.01 -19.13
C GLY A 197 8.31 -4.63 -19.25
N ALA A 198 9.17 -5.44 -19.83
CA ALA A 198 8.92 -6.78 -20.32
C ALA A 198 8.81 -7.82 -19.19
N LEU A 199 8.54 -9.09 -19.59
CA LEU A 199 8.50 -10.23 -18.67
C LEU A 199 9.87 -10.40 -17.98
N PRO A 200 9.96 -10.46 -16.65
CA PRO A 200 11.24 -10.56 -15.94
C PRO A 200 12.03 -11.82 -16.34
N ASP A 201 13.31 -11.68 -16.66
CA ASP A 201 14.24 -12.78 -16.96
C ASP A 201 14.87 -13.40 -15.70
N GLN A 202 14.73 -12.73 -14.57
CA GLN A 202 15.08 -13.21 -13.24
C GLN A 202 14.19 -12.52 -12.19
N THR A 203 14.33 -12.91 -10.93
CA THR A 203 13.64 -12.20 -9.85
C THR A 203 14.35 -10.89 -9.55
N TYR A 204 13.62 -9.77 -9.64
CA TYR A 204 14.12 -8.43 -9.36
C TYR A 204 13.49 -7.87 -8.09
N GLN A 205 14.31 -7.34 -7.21
CA GLN A 205 13.81 -6.48 -6.15
C GLN A 205 13.38 -5.14 -6.76
N ALA A 206 12.30 -4.58 -6.25
CA ALA A 206 11.82 -3.28 -6.68
C ALA A 206 11.37 -2.43 -5.48
N ASP A 207 11.61 -1.13 -5.61
CA ASP A 207 10.98 -0.11 -4.78
C ASP A 207 9.74 0.40 -5.52
N VAL A 208 8.57 0.25 -4.91
CA VAL A 208 7.27 0.69 -5.45
C VAL A 208 6.78 1.84 -4.58
N ASP A 209 6.73 3.05 -5.16
CA ASP A 209 6.22 4.23 -4.49
C ASP A 209 4.70 4.28 -4.63
N THR A 210 4.00 4.27 -3.52
CA THR A 210 2.55 4.11 -3.48
C THR A 210 1.88 5.13 -2.58
N VAL A 211 0.63 5.45 -2.91
CA VAL A 211 -0.33 6.08 -2.00
C VAL A 211 -1.16 4.98 -1.37
N ILE A 212 -1.22 4.95 -0.04
CA ILE A 212 -2.01 3.98 0.70
C ILE A 212 -3.20 4.66 1.38
N LEU A 213 -4.29 3.92 1.54
CA LEU A 213 -5.43 4.36 2.34
C LEU A 213 -5.20 3.99 3.82
N PRO A 214 -5.57 4.89 4.74
CA PRO A 214 -5.46 4.60 6.16
C PRO A 214 -6.41 3.48 6.57
N THR A 215 -5.94 2.60 7.44
CA THR A 215 -6.81 1.65 8.16
C THR A 215 -7.67 2.38 9.18
N ASP A 216 -8.80 1.82 9.53
CA ASP A 216 -9.67 2.38 10.55
C ASP A 216 -8.94 2.45 11.90
N ILE A 217 -9.05 3.57 12.57
CA ILE A 217 -8.57 3.74 13.93
C ILE A 217 -9.69 3.53 14.93
N SER A 218 -9.33 3.04 16.12
CA SER A 218 -10.24 2.82 17.24
C SER A 218 -9.63 3.32 18.54
N GLY A 219 -10.46 3.83 19.43
CA GLY A 219 -10.07 4.25 20.78
C GLY A 219 -8.91 5.25 20.80
N SER A 220 -7.81 4.87 21.46
CA SER A 220 -6.61 5.70 21.62
C SER A 220 -5.56 5.50 20.52
N THR A 221 -5.89 4.80 19.45
CA THR A 221 -4.97 4.61 18.31
C THR A 221 -4.61 5.96 17.70
N VAL A 222 -3.31 6.20 17.55
CA VAL A 222 -2.78 7.42 16.93
C VAL A 222 -2.99 7.38 15.43
N ASP A 223 -3.48 8.48 14.87
CA ASP A 223 -3.68 8.60 13.43
C ASP A 223 -2.33 8.68 12.68
N PRO A 224 -2.09 7.82 11.68
CA PRO A 224 -0.90 7.90 10.82
C PRO A 224 -0.91 9.10 9.86
N ILE A 225 -2.04 9.76 9.65
CA ILE A 225 -2.12 10.96 8.81
C ILE A 225 -1.29 12.08 9.46
N PRO A 226 -0.41 12.77 8.71
CA PRO A 226 0.41 13.85 9.26
C PRO A 226 -0.44 14.98 9.89
N PRO A 227 -0.10 15.47 11.10
CA PRO A 227 -0.91 16.47 11.81
C PRO A 227 -1.20 17.73 10.99
N VAL A 228 -0.29 18.12 10.11
CA VAL A 228 -0.41 19.33 9.27
C VAL A 228 -1.55 19.24 8.24
N VAL A 229 -2.04 18.04 7.95
CA VAL A 229 -3.12 17.79 6.95
C VAL A 229 -4.42 17.31 7.57
N GLN A 230 -4.51 17.19 8.90
CA GLN A 230 -5.66 16.59 9.58
C GLN A 230 -6.88 17.53 9.71
N ASP A 231 -6.70 18.85 9.62
CA ASP A 231 -7.78 19.83 9.89
C ASP A 231 -9.05 19.62 9.04
N PRO A 232 -9.00 19.22 7.74
CA PRO A 232 -10.20 18.98 6.94
C PRO A 232 -11.07 17.81 7.44
N ILE A 233 -10.49 16.82 8.15
CA ILE A 233 -11.20 15.58 8.54
C ILE A 233 -12.49 15.87 9.30
N LYS A 234 -12.44 16.75 10.28
CA LYS A 234 -13.61 17.10 11.11
C LYS A 234 -14.76 17.71 10.31
N PHE A 235 -14.44 18.50 9.27
CA PHE A 235 -15.48 19.12 8.43
C PHE A 235 -16.13 18.10 7.50
N TYR A 236 -15.38 17.14 6.97
CA TYR A 236 -15.96 16.09 6.15
C TYR A 236 -16.79 15.11 6.99
N ALA A 237 -16.35 14.77 8.21
CA ALA A 237 -17.12 13.95 9.13
C ALA A 237 -18.43 14.64 9.54
N ALA A 238 -18.39 15.95 9.84
CA ALA A 238 -19.60 16.74 10.12
C ALA A 238 -20.53 16.84 8.90
N TYR A 239 -19.97 16.98 7.70
CA TYR A 239 -20.73 16.89 6.45
C TYR A 239 -21.49 15.57 6.34
N LEU A 240 -20.83 14.44 6.55
CA LEU A 240 -21.45 13.12 6.48
C LEU A 240 -22.57 12.97 7.52
N ALA A 241 -22.35 13.42 8.75
CA ALA A 241 -23.36 13.38 9.81
C ALA A 241 -24.62 14.17 9.43
N LYS A 242 -24.46 15.42 9.00
CA LYS A 242 -25.57 16.30 8.60
C LYS A 242 -26.28 15.83 7.33
N ASN A 243 -25.52 15.31 6.36
CA ASN A 243 -26.09 14.73 5.14
C ASN A 243 -26.95 13.49 5.44
N ASN A 244 -26.50 12.62 6.36
CA ASN A 244 -27.26 11.45 6.79
C ASN A 244 -28.52 11.84 7.57
N ALA A 245 -28.50 12.96 8.30
CA ALA A 245 -29.66 13.52 8.98
C ALA A 245 -30.59 14.34 8.04
N GLN A 246 -30.33 14.33 6.73
CA GLN A 246 -31.07 15.07 5.69
C GLN A 246 -31.06 16.60 5.89
N GLN A 247 -30.10 17.13 6.64
CA GLN A 247 -29.90 18.56 6.85
C GLN A 247 -28.99 19.16 5.77
N TYR A 248 -29.43 19.12 4.51
CA TYR A 248 -28.61 19.41 3.33
C TYR A 248 -28.03 20.83 3.28
N GLY A 249 -28.73 21.82 3.86
CA GLY A 249 -28.23 23.20 3.92
C GLY A 249 -26.97 23.32 4.79
N GLU A 250 -26.98 22.75 5.98
CA GLU A 250 -25.84 22.72 6.89
C GLU A 250 -24.74 21.80 6.36
N ALA A 251 -25.10 20.62 5.81
CA ALA A 251 -24.16 19.74 5.16
C ALA A 251 -23.39 20.45 4.03
N GLY A 252 -24.08 21.23 3.20
CA GLY A 252 -23.44 22.03 2.14
C GLY A 252 -22.40 23.00 2.66
N SER A 253 -22.65 23.65 3.82
CA SER A 253 -21.69 24.55 4.44
C SER A 253 -20.42 23.82 4.93
N PHE A 254 -20.57 22.64 5.54
CA PHE A 254 -19.42 21.81 5.96
C PHE A 254 -18.64 21.29 4.75
N ALA A 255 -19.30 20.87 3.67
CA ALA A 255 -18.64 20.48 2.42
C ALA A 255 -17.83 21.62 1.81
N ALA A 256 -18.32 22.86 1.85
CA ALA A 256 -17.60 24.04 1.39
C ALA A 256 -16.37 24.33 2.27
N GLN A 257 -16.50 24.20 3.59
CA GLN A 257 -15.38 24.34 4.52
C GLN A 257 -14.31 23.25 4.31
N TYR A 258 -14.74 21.98 4.11
CA TYR A 258 -13.82 20.90 3.75
C TYR A 258 -13.00 21.25 2.52
N LYS A 259 -13.65 21.63 1.41
CA LYS A 259 -12.97 22.00 0.16
C LYS A 259 -12.00 23.16 0.34
N LYS A 260 -12.38 24.19 1.11
CA LYS A 260 -11.50 25.32 1.43
C LYS A 260 -10.25 24.87 2.17
N ARG A 261 -10.41 24.09 3.25
CA ARG A 261 -9.30 23.59 4.05
C ARG A 261 -8.44 22.60 3.27
N LEU A 262 -9.06 21.75 2.43
CA LEU A 262 -8.35 20.85 1.54
C LEU A 262 -7.40 21.61 0.61
N LEU A 263 -7.83 22.70 0.01
CA LEU A 263 -6.97 23.51 -0.86
C LEU A 263 -5.80 24.14 -0.09
N GLU A 264 -6.02 24.61 1.13
CA GLU A 264 -4.96 25.17 1.99
C GLU A 264 -3.88 24.11 2.31
N VAL A 265 -4.31 22.89 2.58
CA VAL A 265 -3.44 21.77 2.96
C VAL A 265 -2.77 21.12 1.72
N ALA A 266 -3.47 21.00 0.61
CA ALA A 266 -2.97 20.36 -0.61
C ALA A 266 -1.94 21.19 -1.37
N GLN A 267 -1.92 22.53 -1.21
CA GLN A 267 -0.99 23.41 -1.94
C GLN A 267 0.50 23.02 -1.87
N PRO A 268 1.06 22.62 -0.71
CA PRO A 268 2.45 22.18 -0.66
C PRO A 268 2.72 20.87 -1.42
N TYR A 269 1.71 19.98 -1.49
CA TYR A 269 1.81 18.69 -2.16
C TYR A 269 1.64 18.82 -3.67
N THR A 270 0.66 19.61 -4.12
CA THR A 270 0.44 19.86 -5.55
C THR A 270 1.57 20.64 -6.21
N ARG A 271 2.23 21.56 -5.49
CA ARG A 271 3.46 22.20 -6.00
C ARG A 271 4.58 21.20 -6.27
N ARG A 272 4.73 20.16 -5.45
CA ARG A 272 5.74 19.13 -5.65
C ARG A 272 5.35 18.15 -6.77
N MET A 273 4.08 17.82 -6.90
CA MET A 273 3.57 16.98 -8.00
C MET A 273 3.50 17.74 -9.34
N GLY A 274 3.12 19.01 -9.32
CA GLY A 274 3.01 19.84 -10.53
C GLY A 274 4.33 20.02 -11.26
N ASN A 275 5.46 20.05 -10.56
CA ASN A 275 6.78 20.08 -11.18
C ASN A 275 7.20 18.76 -11.83
N VAL A 276 6.54 17.65 -11.51
CA VAL A 276 6.80 16.33 -12.13
C VAL A 276 5.89 16.12 -13.36
N LEU A 277 4.68 16.68 -13.33
CA LEU A 277 3.71 16.54 -14.43
C LEU A 277 3.95 17.52 -15.59
N TRP A 278 4.70 18.61 -15.37
CA TRP A 278 5.02 19.63 -16.37
C TRP A 278 6.53 19.74 -16.63
N GLY A 279 7.29 18.67 -16.40
CA GLY A 279 8.67 18.54 -16.88
C GLY A 279 8.67 18.61 -18.41
N ASN A 280 9.17 19.73 -18.89
CA ASN A 280 9.28 20.20 -20.28
C ASN A 280 9.52 19.07 -21.27
N GLY A 281 8.69 19.14 -22.34
CA GLY A 281 8.99 18.46 -23.61
C GLY A 281 10.24 19.03 -24.25
#